data_2b94afe5d3a9e2db13f21c952c767976
#
_entry.id   2b94afe5d3a9e2db13f21c952c767976
#
_cell.length_a   1.000
_cell.length_b   1.000
_cell.length_c   1.000
_cell.angle_alpha   90.00
_cell.angle_beta   90.00
_cell.angle_gamma   90.00
#
_symmetry.space_group_name_H-M   'P 1'
#
loop_
_entity.id
_entity.type
_entity.pdbx_description
1 polymer ?
#
loop_
_entity_poly.entity_id
_entity_poly.type
_entity_poly.pdbx_seq_one_letter_code
_entity_poly.pdbx_strand_id
1 'polypeptide(L)' 'MNVPTIDIQKTGANIKTLRKAAGIKVKDVANTLGVSTQAVAKWQAGTALPTIDNLVILAAMLDTKIDDILVIA' A
#
# COMPACT_ATOMS: atom_id res chain seq x y z
N MET A 1 18.83 17.77 13.31
CA MET A 1 18.98 16.62 12.43
C MET A 1 17.62 16.26 11.84
N ASN A 2 17.56 16.07 10.53
CA ASN A 2 16.33 15.62 9.89
C ASN A 2 16.16 14.11 10.06
N VAL A 3 15.03 13.70 10.58
CA VAL A 3 14.70 12.29 10.74
C VAL A 3 13.86 11.85 9.54
N PRO A 4 14.22 10.76 8.84
CA PRO A 4 13.40 10.26 7.74
C PRO A 4 12.00 9.88 8.23
N THR A 5 11.02 10.21 7.44
CA THR A 5 9.63 9.83 7.69
C THR A 5 9.02 9.22 6.44
N ILE A 6 7.94 8.48 6.60
CA ILE A 6 7.20 7.95 5.47
C ILE A 6 6.33 9.07 4.89
N ASP A 7 6.44 9.28 3.58
CA ASP A 7 5.47 10.10 2.84
C ASP A 7 4.22 9.24 2.61
N ILE A 8 3.24 9.42 3.46
CA ILE A 8 2.04 8.59 3.46
C ILE A 8 1.21 8.77 2.17
N GLN A 9 1.16 9.97 1.64
CA GLN A 9 0.40 10.26 0.43
C GLN A 9 1.05 9.64 -0.81
N LYS A 10 2.36 9.79 -0.96
CA LYS A 10 3.10 9.18 -2.07
C LYS A 10 3.12 7.66 -1.96
N THR A 11 3.23 7.13 -0.77
CA THR A 11 3.13 5.68 -0.52
C THR A 11 1.76 5.17 -0.95
N GLY A 12 0.69 5.85 -0.58
CA GLY A 12 -0.67 5.49 -0.98
C GLY A 12 -0.87 5.55 -2.50
N ALA A 13 -0.33 6.58 -3.15
CA ALA A 13 -0.36 6.70 -4.60
C ALA A 13 0.39 5.54 -5.28
N ASN A 14 1.52 5.11 -4.72
CA ASN A 14 2.27 3.95 -5.20
C ASN A 14 1.45 2.67 -5.10
N ILE A 15 0.77 2.46 -3.98
CA ILE A 15 -0.10 1.28 -3.80
C ILE A 15 -1.14 1.23 -4.92
N LYS A 16 -1.80 2.35 -5.19
CA LYS A 16 -2.81 2.44 -6.25
C LYS A 16 -2.21 2.18 -7.62
N THR A 17 -1.09 2.80 -7.93
CA THR A 17 -0.41 2.65 -9.22
C THR A 17 0.04 1.20 -9.45
N LEU A 18 0.69 0.59 -8.46
CA LEU A 18 1.18 -0.78 -8.55
C LEU A 18 0.01 -1.77 -8.64
N ARG A 19 -1.05 -1.54 -7.88
CA ARG A 19 -2.26 -2.37 -7.93
C ARG A 19 -2.88 -2.35 -9.33
N LYS A 20 -3.07 -1.17 -9.90
CA LYS A 20 -3.64 -1.02 -11.25
C LYS A 20 -2.75 -1.66 -12.30
N ALA A 21 -1.44 -1.47 -12.20
CA ALA A 21 -0.48 -2.07 -13.12
C ALA A 21 -0.52 -3.60 -13.06
N ALA A 22 -0.76 -4.17 -11.88
CA ALA A 22 -0.89 -5.61 -11.70
C ALA A 22 -2.28 -6.15 -12.10
N GLY A 23 -3.23 -5.29 -12.42
CA GLY A 23 -4.59 -5.68 -12.79
C GLY A 23 -5.41 -6.22 -11.62
N ILE A 24 -5.07 -5.86 -10.38
CA ILE A 24 -5.72 -6.36 -9.17
C ILE A 24 -6.75 -5.33 -8.69
N LYS A 25 -7.94 -5.82 -8.35
CA LYS A 25 -9.03 -4.97 -7.85
C LYS A 25 -8.87 -4.72 -6.35
N VAL A 26 -9.41 -3.59 -5.89
CA VAL A 26 -9.41 -3.25 -4.45
C VAL A 26 -10.05 -4.36 -3.61
N LYS A 27 -11.16 -4.94 -4.07
CA LYS A 27 -11.83 -6.01 -3.32
C LYS A 27 -10.95 -7.25 -3.17
N ASP A 28 -10.11 -7.55 -4.16
CA ASP A 28 -9.21 -8.70 -4.11
C ASP A 28 -8.09 -8.47 -3.10
N VAL A 29 -7.57 -7.25 -3.04
CA VAL A 29 -6.61 -6.85 -2.00
C VAL A 29 -7.25 -6.99 -0.62
N ALA A 30 -8.43 -6.42 -0.44
CA ALA A 30 -9.16 -6.46 0.84
C ALA A 30 -9.41 -7.90 1.29
N ASN A 31 -9.89 -8.76 0.39
CA ASN A 31 -10.16 -10.17 0.70
C ASN A 31 -8.89 -10.93 1.09
N THR A 32 -7.81 -10.75 0.35
CA THR A 32 -6.55 -11.45 0.61
C THR A 32 -5.93 -11.01 1.93
N LEU A 33 -6.00 -9.73 2.25
CA LEU A 33 -5.41 -9.17 3.47
C LEU A 33 -6.33 -9.27 4.68
N GLY A 34 -7.59 -9.68 4.49
CA GLY A 34 -8.56 -9.77 5.59
C GLY A 34 -8.95 -8.39 6.14
N VAL A 35 -9.01 -7.37 5.30
CA VAL A 35 -9.39 -6.02 5.68
C VAL A 35 -10.59 -5.54 4.87
N SER A 36 -11.16 -4.41 5.24
CA SER A 36 -12.26 -3.80 4.48
C SER A 36 -11.75 -3.09 3.23
N THR A 37 -12.63 -2.91 2.25
CA THR A 37 -12.31 -2.08 1.07
C THR A 37 -12.08 -0.63 1.46
N GLN A 38 -12.73 -0.15 2.52
CA GLN A 38 -12.50 1.19 3.06
C GLN A 38 -11.07 1.35 3.59
N ALA A 39 -10.51 0.32 4.23
CA ALA A 39 -9.13 0.35 4.69
C ALA A 39 -8.17 0.52 3.50
N VAL A 40 -8.36 -0.26 2.45
CA VAL A 40 -7.54 -0.15 1.24
C VAL A 40 -7.68 1.23 0.60
N ALA A 41 -8.90 1.77 0.55
CA ALA A 41 -9.14 3.11 0.02
C ALA A 41 -8.40 4.18 0.83
N LYS A 42 -8.37 4.06 2.16
CA LYS A 42 -7.61 4.97 3.03
C LYS A 42 -6.11 4.90 2.77
N TRP A 43 -5.57 3.70 2.52
CA TRP A 43 -4.16 3.55 2.17
C TRP A 43 -3.84 4.30 0.87
N GLN A 44 -4.66 4.11 -0.16
CA GLN A 44 -4.49 4.77 -1.46
C GLN A 44 -4.64 6.29 -1.37
N ALA A 45 -5.53 6.76 -0.50
CA ALA A 45 -5.74 8.19 -0.27
C ALA A 45 -4.64 8.83 0.58
N GLY A 46 -3.79 8.03 1.22
CA GLY A 46 -2.72 8.53 2.08
C GLY A 46 -3.19 9.00 3.44
N THR A 47 -4.31 8.46 3.94
CA THR A 47 -4.84 8.80 5.27
C THR A 47 -4.55 7.72 6.32
N ALA A 48 -4.09 6.55 5.90
CA ALA A 48 -3.69 5.46 6.77
C ALA A 48 -2.64 4.60 6.07
N LEU A 49 -1.85 3.87 6.83
CA LEU A 49 -0.88 2.91 6.31
C LEU A 49 -1.33 1.49 6.65
N PRO A 50 -1.05 0.50 5.77
CA PRO A 50 -1.23 -0.90 6.15
C PRO A 50 -0.27 -1.26 7.27
N THR A 51 -0.61 -2.30 8.03
CA THR A 51 0.32 -2.89 8.99
C THR A 51 1.52 -3.49 8.25
N ILE A 52 2.61 -3.74 8.98
CA ILE A 52 3.80 -4.37 8.39
C ILE A 52 3.46 -5.73 7.81
N ASP A 53 2.67 -6.54 8.53
CA ASP A 53 2.24 -7.85 8.03
C ASP A 53 1.48 -7.72 6.72
N ASN A 54 0.56 -6.77 6.63
CA ASN A 54 -0.21 -6.53 5.42
C ASN A 54 0.67 -5.99 4.29
N LEU A 55 1.70 -5.18 4.60
CA LEU A 55 2.65 -4.72 3.60
C LEU A 55 3.43 -5.87 2.96
N VAL A 56 3.85 -6.85 3.76
CA VAL A 56 4.56 -8.03 3.25
C VAL A 56 3.69 -8.79 2.25
N ILE A 57 2.42 -9.03 2.60
CA ILE A 57 1.48 -9.74 1.71
C ILE A 57 1.17 -8.89 0.48
N LEU A 58 0.94 -7.61 0.67
CA LEU A 58 0.64 -6.67 -0.41
C LEU A 58 1.78 -6.61 -1.43
N ALA A 59 3.02 -6.55 -0.98
CA ALA A 59 4.19 -6.55 -1.84
C ALA A 59 4.24 -7.83 -2.69
N ALA A 60 3.95 -8.98 -2.10
CA ALA A 60 3.88 -10.25 -2.81
C ALA A 60 2.76 -10.24 -3.86
N MET A 61 1.58 -9.73 -3.51
CA MET A 61 0.44 -9.63 -4.45
C MET A 61 0.78 -8.73 -5.64
N LEU A 62 1.49 -7.64 -5.40
CA LEU A 62 1.84 -6.65 -6.41
C LEU A 62 3.13 -7.01 -7.17
N ASP A 63 3.74 -8.16 -6.85
CA ASP A 63 5.02 -8.61 -7.42
C ASP A 63 6.09 -7.52 -7.31
N THR A 64 6.23 -6.96 -6.13
CA THR A 64 7.15 -5.87 -5.84
C THR A 64 7.77 -6.03 -4.45
N LYS A 65 8.70 -5.18 -4.12
CA LYS A 65 9.31 -5.14 -2.79
C LYS A 65 8.66 -4.06 -1.95
N ILE A 66 8.72 -4.20 -0.63
CA ILE A 66 8.26 -3.16 0.29
C ILE A 66 8.95 -1.83 0.00
N ASP A 67 10.24 -1.86 -0.32
CA ASP A 67 11.01 -0.66 -0.66
C ASP A 67 10.44 0.10 -1.86
N ASP A 68 9.78 -0.60 -2.79
CA ASP A 68 9.16 0.02 -3.96
C ASP A 68 7.76 0.58 -3.65
N ILE A 69 7.17 0.19 -2.53
CA ILE A 69 5.88 0.69 -2.08
C ILE A 69 6.06 1.94 -1.22
N LEU A 70 6.93 1.85 -0.21
CA LEU A 70 7.16 2.94 0.75
C LEU A 70 7.95 4.07 0.11
N VAL A 71 7.47 5.30 0.30
CA VAL A 71 8.19 6.50 -0.10
C VAL A 71 8.66 7.22 1.16
N ILE A 72 9.95 7.48 1.23
CA ILE A 72 10.56 8.20 2.34
C ILE A 72 10.62 9.67 1.98
N ALA A 73 10.14 10.49 2.87
CA ALA A 73 10.16 11.94 2.70
C ALA A 73 11.54 12.54 3.01
#